data_906b64e626b58c87e3f216b8b1675426
#
_entry.id   906b64e626b58c87e3f216b8b1675426
#
_cell.length_a   1.000
_cell.length_b   1.000
_cell.length_c   1.000
_cell.angle_alpha   90.00
_cell.angle_beta   90.00
_cell.angle_gamma   90.00
#
_symmetry.space_group_name_H-M   'P 1'
#
loop_
_entity.id
_entity.type
_entity.pdbx_description
1 polymer ?
#
loop_
_entity_poly.entity_id
_entity_poly.type
_entity_poly.pdbx_seq_one_letter_code
_entity_poly.pdbx_strand_id
1 'polypeptide(L)'
;MIKRLFDLFFSFFGLILLTPLFILIALWIKLDSKGSIFFRQERVGLEGVIFKIHKFRTMESSSENQVRLTIGNDSRITKSGQFLRKYKIDELPQLIDVLIGKMSLVGPRPEVKEFIKEYPLEIKDKILSVRPGITDMASIIMVNENEVLEKYKDPMKAYIDIVLPIKQKHYLDYINNHNIWLDLKIIFLTFKKIFTR
;
A
#
# COMPACT_ATOMS: atom_id res chain seq x y z
N MET A 1 18.50 1.42 13.62
CA MET A 1 18.20 0.39 14.64
C MET A 1 16.88 0.67 15.35
N ILE A 2 16.68 1.84 15.94
CA ILE A 2 15.46 2.22 16.70
C ILE A 2 14.17 2.09 15.88
N LYS A 3 14.16 2.59 14.62
CA LYS A 3 13.01 2.45 13.72
C LYS A 3 12.59 0.98 13.53
N ARG A 4 13.53 0.06 13.38
CA ARG A 4 13.21 -1.36 13.19
C ARG A 4 12.59 -1.98 14.44
N LEU A 5 13.06 -1.62 15.62
CA LEU A 5 12.45 -2.06 16.89
C LEU A 5 11.02 -1.53 17.02
N PHE A 6 10.81 -0.26 16.66
CA PHE A 6 9.47 0.34 16.58
C PHE A 6 8.56 -0.43 15.63
N ASP A 7 9.00 -0.68 14.40
CA ASP A 7 8.26 -1.45 13.39
C ASP A 7 7.88 -2.85 13.90
N LEU A 8 8.83 -3.57 14.48
CA LEU A 8 8.63 -4.92 15.02
C LEU A 8 7.63 -4.93 16.18
N PHE A 9 7.80 -4.02 17.13
CA PHE A 9 6.91 -3.90 18.27
C PHE A 9 5.47 -3.65 17.84
N PHE A 10 5.22 -2.60 17.05
CA PHE A 10 3.87 -2.26 16.65
C PHE A 10 3.25 -3.27 15.68
N SER A 11 4.03 -3.89 14.81
CA SER A 11 3.50 -4.93 13.93
C SER A 11 3.14 -6.21 14.69
N PHE A 12 3.95 -6.63 15.66
CA PHE A 12 3.69 -7.82 16.47
C PHE A 12 2.42 -7.65 17.33
N PHE A 13 2.36 -6.58 18.12
CA PHE A 13 1.18 -6.32 18.97
C PHE A 13 -0.06 -5.99 18.13
N GLY A 14 0.11 -5.27 17.02
CA GLY A 14 -0.96 -5.00 16.07
C GLY A 14 -1.57 -6.27 15.49
N LEU A 15 -0.75 -7.24 15.08
CA LEU A 15 -1.23 -8.53 14.59
C LEU A 15 -2.02 -9.30 15.66
N ILE A 16 -1.53 -9.35 16.90
CA ILE A 16 -2.24 -10.01 18.00
C ILE A 16 -3.60 -9.35 18.23
N LEU A 17 -3.63 -8.03 18.35
CA LEU A 17 -4.85 -7.27 18.62
C LEU A 17 -5.87 -7.40 17.47
N LEU A 18 -5.39 -7.40 16.23
CA LEU A 18 -6.24 -7.46 15.03
C LEU A 18 -6.63 -8.88 14.63
N THR A 19 -6.07 -9.92 15.25
CA THR A 19 -6.38 -11.33 14.91
C THR A 19 -7.88 -11.63 14.91
N PRO A 20 -8.69 -11.27 15.93
CA PRO A 20 -10.14 -11.50 15.90
C PRO A 20 -10.82 -10.83 14.70
N LEU A 21 -10.44 -9.58 14.41
CA LEU A 21 -10.96 -8.84 13.26
C LEU A 21 -10.56 -9.52 11.94
N PHE A 22 -9.33 -10.01 11.82
CA PHE A 22 -8.86 -10.71 10.62
C PHE A 22 -9.64 -11.99 10.36
N ILE A 23 -10.00 -12.74 11.41
CA ILE A 23 -10.85 -13.94 11.28
C ILE A 23 -12.23 -13.55 10.74
N LEU A 24 -12.86 -12.52 11.29
CA LEU A 24 -14.18 -12.05 10.84
C LEU A 24 -14.14 -11.58 9.37
N ILE A 25 -13.11 -10.83 8.99
CA ILE A 25 -12.91 -10.38 7.62
C ILE A 25 -12.67 -11.57 6.68
N ALA A 26 -11.86 -12.54 7.09
CA ALA A 26 -11.59 -13.73 6.30
C ALA A 26 -12.86 -14.53 6.01
N LEU A 27 -13.73 -14.69 7.01
CA LEU A 27 -15.05 -15.33 6.86
C LEU A 27 -15.93 -14.52 5.89
N TRP A 28 -16.00 -13.20 6.08
CA TRP A 28 -16.79 -12.33 5.20
C TRP A 28 -16.32 -12.41 3.73
N ILE A 29 -15.00 -12.35 3.47
CA ILE A 29 -14.45 -12.50 2.11
C ILE A 29 -14.83 -13.86 1.49
N LYS A 30 -14.79 -14.94 2.28
CA LYS A 30 -15.14 -16.28 1.81
C LYS A 30 -16.62 -16.43 1.48
N LEU A 31 -17.50 -15.77 2.23
CA LEU A 31 -18.94 -15.77 1.98
C LEU A 31 -19.32 -14.87 0.79
N ASP A 32 -18.59 -13.77 0.58
CA ASP A 32 -18.89 -12.79 -0.47
C ASP A 32 -18.42 -13.24 -1.87
N SER A 33 -17.30 -13.95 -1.97
CA SER A 33 -16.75 -14.39 -3.26
C SER A 33 -15.86 -15.64 -3.14
N LYS A 34 -15.78 -16.43 -4.23
CA LYS A 34 -14.94 -17.65 -4.30
C LYS A 34 -13.46 -17.26 -4.48
N GLY A 35 -12.55 -18.00 -3.84
CA GLY A 35 -11.09 -17.86 -4.00
C GLY A 35 -10.33 -17.72 -2.68
N SER A 36 -9.07 -17.28 -2.73
CA SER A 36 -8.19 -17.08 -1.56
C SER A 36 -8.65 -15.91 -0.69
N ILE A 37 -8.33 -15.92 0.62
CA ILE A 37 -8.60 -14.80 1.54
C ILE A 37 -7.64 -13.65 1.23
N PHE A 38 -6.38 -14.00 0.94
CA PHE A 38 -5.33 -13.03 0.65
C PHE A 38 -5.10 -12.90 -0.86
N PHE A 39 -4.92 -11.68 -1.29
CA PHE A 39 -4.34 -11.31 -2.56
C PHE A 39 -2.84 -11.12 -2.38
N ARG A 40 -2.03 -11.71 -3.27
CA ARG A 40 -0.57 -11.74 -3.21
C ARG A 40 0.02 -11.21 -4.50
N GLN A 41 0.44 -9.95 -4.50
CA GLN A 41 1.03 -9.28 -5.67
C GLN A 41 2.51 -9.02 -5.48
N GLU A 42 3.29 -9.22 -6.54
CA GLU A 42 4.71 -8.90 -6.56
C GLU A 42 4.94 -7.39 -6.51
N ARG A 43 5.83 -6.98 -5.64
CA ARG A 43 6.27 -5.61 -5.45
C ARG A 43 7.78 -5.55 -5.32
N VAL A 44 8.34 -4.39 -5.66
CA VAL A 44 9.77 -4.12 -5.48
C VAL A 44 9.98 -3.53 -4.09
N GLY A 45 10.87 -4.15 -3.32
CA GLY A 45 11.23 -3.75 -1.96
C GLY A 45 12.64 -3.18 -1.86
N LEU A 46 13.20 -3.26 -0.66
CA LEU A 46 14.56 -2.83 -0.33
C LEU A 46 15.56 -3.42 -1.33
N GLU A 47 16.49 -2.59 -1.82
CA GLU A 47 17.57 -2.98 -2.77
C GLU A 47 17.04 -3.65 -4.05
N GLY A 48 15.78 -3.38 -4.42
CA GLY A 48 15.17 -3.96 -5.61
C GLY A 48 14.70 -5.41 -5.46
N VAL A 49 14.74 -5.99 -4.27
CA VAL A 49 14.30 -7.36 -3.99
C VAL A 49 12.80 -7.47 -4.18
N ILE A 50 12.37 -8.40 -5.04
CA ILE A 50 10.95 -8.65 -5.29
C ILE A 50 10.36 -9.48 -4.15
N PHE A 51 9.20 -9.06 -3.65
CA PHE A 51 8.43 -9.81 -2.66
C PHE A 51 6.94 -9.76 -2.96
N LYS A 52 6.17 -10.68 -2.39
CA LYS A 52 4.70 -10.71 -2.51
C LYS A 52 4.07 -10.11 -1.26
N ILE A 53 3.39 -8.96 -1.41
CA ILE A 53 2.68 -8.31 -0.30
C ILE A 53 1.50 -9.16 0.18
N HIS A 54 1.12 -8.99 1.45
CA HIS A 54 -0.11 -9.54 2.00
C HIS A 54 -1.20 -8.47 1.98
N LYS A 55 -2.30 -8.73 1.27
CA LYS A 55 -3.52 -7.92 1.32
C LYS A 55 -4.73 -8.83 1.44
N PHE A 56 -5.81 -8.35 2.03
CA PHE A 56 -7.09 -9.02 1.86
C PHE A 56 -7.56 -8.89 0.41
N ARG A 57 -8.17 -9.96 -0.11
CA ARG A 57 -8.76 -9.93 -1.44
C ARG A 57 -9.99 -9.03 -1.44
N THR A 58 -10.01 -8.10 -2.40
CA THR A 58 -11.09 -7.12 -2.59
C THR A 58 -11.71 -7.18 -3.98
N MET A 59 -11.23 -8.10 -4.83
CA MET A 59 -11.68 -8.30 -6.20
C MET A 59 -11.95 -9.77 -6.47
N GLU A 60 -12.74 -10.09 -7.49
CA GLU A 60 -12.98 -11.45 -7.94
C GLU A 60 -11.71 -12.08 -8.51
N SER A 61 -11.48 -13.38 -8.21
CA SER A 61 -10.25 -14.08 -8.57
C SER A 61 -10.00 -14.21 -10.08
N SER A 62 -11.06 -14.17 -10.90
CA SER A 62 -10.96 -14.20 -12.36
C SER A 62 -10.34 -12.95 -12.98
N SER A 63 -10.23 -11.86 -12.20
CA SER A 63 -9.77 -10.55 -12.66
C SER A 63 -8.32 -10.22 -12.26
N GLU A 64 -7.65 -11.09 -11.51
CA GLU A 64 -6.33 -10.80 -10.91
C GLU A 64 -5.22 -10.50 -11.93
N ASN A 65 -5.37 -10.93 -13.19
CA ASN A 65 -4.32 -10.82 -14.22
C ASN A 65 -4.53 -9.72 -15.26
N GLN A 66 -5.58 -8.92 -15.20
CA GLN A 66 -5.96 -8.10 -16.36
C GLN A 66 -5.64 -6.61 -16.31
N VAL A 67 -5.62 -5.95 -15.16
CA VAL A 67 -5.31 -4.50 -15.08
C VAL A 67 -4.62 -4.17 -13.77
N ARG A 68 -3.47 -3.49 -13.84
CA ARG A 68 -2.63 -3.14 -12.67
C ARG A 68 -3.10 -1.91 -11.92
N LEU A 69 -3.85 -1.04 -12.58
CA LEU A 69 -4.47 0.14 -11.96
C LEU A 69 -5.97 -0.09 -11.79
N THR A 70 -6.50 0.26 -10.62
CA THR A 70 -7.94 0.33 -10.39
C THR A 70 -8.38 1.76 -10.69
N ILE A 71 -9.36 1.95 -11.58
CA ILE A 71 -9.80 3.26 -12.03
C ILE A 71 -11.31 3.35 -11.81
N GLY A 72 -11.77 4.43 -11.19
CA GLY A 72 -13.20 4.69 -10.98
C GLY A 72 -13.95 3.55 -10.27
N ASN A 73 -15.22 3.35 -10.67
CA ASN A 73 -16.09 2.27 -10.18
C ASN A 73 -15.79 0.95 -10.91
N ASP A 74 -14.74 0.25 -10.48
CA ASP A 74 -14.33 -1.02 -11.03
C ASP A 74 -15.30 -2.14 -10.62
N SER A 75 -16.02 -2.71 -11.59
CA SER A 75 -17.03 -3.77 -11.39
C SER A 75 -16.45 -5.08 -10.81
N ARG A 76 -15.14 -5.25 -10.83
CA ARG A 76 -14.45 -6.41 -10.27
C ARG A 76 -14.39 -6.37 -8.73
N ILE A 77 -14.65 -5.22 -8.12
CA ILE A 77 -14.57 -5.06 -6.67
C ILE A 77 -15.78 -5.72 -6.02
N THR A 78 -15.54 -6.65 -5.10
CA THR A 78 -16.58 -7.35 -4.34
C THR A 78 -17.26 -6.41 -3.32
N LYS A 79 -18.40 -6.79 -2.77
CA LYS A 79 -19.12 -5.98 -1.75
C LYS A 79 -18.25 -5.80 -0.49
N SER A 80 -17.63 -6.88 0.00
CA SER A 80 -16.65 -6.79 1.09
C SER A 80 -15.47 -5.91 0.69
N GLY A 81 -14.99 -6.05 -0.55
CA GLY A 81 -13.89 -5.27 -1.09
C GLY A 81 -14.12 -3.77 -1.10
N GLN A 82 -15.32 -3.30 -1.40
CA GLN A 82 -15.69 -1.88 -1.34
C GLN A 82 -15.48 -1.31 0.07
N PHE A 83 -15.98 -2.03 1.08
CA PHE A 83 -15.82 -1.63 2.47
C PHE A 83 -14.35 -1.65 2.90
N LEU A 84 -13.63 -2.75 2.63
CA LEU A 84 -12.24 -2.92 3.02
C LEU A 84 -11.35 -1.84 2.41
N ARG A 85 -11.52 -1.52 1.12
CA ARG A 85 -10.78 -0.45 0.43
C ARG A 85 -11.12 0.95 0.95
N LYS A 86 -12.40 1.22 1.22
CA LYS A 86 -12.83 2.51 1.77
C LYS A 86 -12.08 2.85 3.05
N TYR A 87 -11.92 1.88 3.94
CA TYR A 87 -11.27 2.06 5.24
C TYR A 87 -9.81 1.59 5.27
N LYS A 88 -9.22 1.23 4.10
CA LYS A 88 -7.83 0.72 4.00
C LYS A 88 -7.55 -0.53 4.84
N ILE A 89 -8.58 -1.24 5.25
CA ILE A 89 -8.49 -2.47 6.05
C ILE A 89 -7.86 -3.60 5.24
N ASP A 90 -8.01 -3.58 3.93
CA ASP A 90 -7.40 -4.54 3.01
C ASP A 90 -5.85 -4.55 3.09
N GLU A 91 -5.24 -3.48 3.53
CA GLU A 91 -3.79 -3.35 3.65
C GLU A 91 -3.23 -3.76 5.02
N LEU A 92 -4.08 -3.95 6.04
CA LEU A 92 -3.63 -4.34 7.38
C LEU A 92 -2.82 -5.65 7.45
N PRO A 93 -3.06 -6.69 6.60
CA PRO A 93 -2.20 -7.87 6.59
C PRO A 93 -0.74 -7.60 6.23
N GLN A 94 -0.39 -6.43 5.66
CA GLN A 94 1.00 -6.04 5.43
C GLN A 94 1.80 -5.89 6.75
N LEU A 95 1.15 -5.84 7.91
CA LEU A 95 1.83 -5.97 9.21
C LEU A 95 2.66 -7.26 9.29
N ILE A 96 2.24 -8.34 8.59
CA ILE A 96 3.03 -9.57 8.44
C ILE A 96 4.32 -9.26 7.67
N ASP A 97 4.23 -8.46 6.59
CA ASP A 97 5.40 -8.09 5.77
C ASP A 97 6.37 -7.20 6.56
N VAL A 98 5.85 -6.36 7.46
CA VAL A 98 6.66 -5.59 8.39
C VAL A 98 7.37 -6.52 9.38
N LEU A 99 6.65 -7.45 10.00
CA LEU A 99 7.21 -8.36 11.00
C LEU A 99 8.33 -9.23 10.43
N ILE A 100 8.15 -9.76 9.20
CA ILE A 100 9.18 -10.56 8.52
C ILE A 100 10.30 -9.74 7.86
N GLY A 101 10.27 -8.41 7.99
CA GLY A 101 11.37 -7.52 7.56
C GLY A 101 11.36 -7.07 6.11
N LYS A 102 10.31 -7.37 5.35
CA LYS A 102 10.16 -6.93 3.95
C LYS A 102 9.64 -5.51 3.83
N MET A 103 8.91 -5.04 4.83
CA MET A 103 8.33 -3.71 4.89
C MET A 103 8.63 -3.01 6.22
N SER A 104 8.23 -1.75 6.31
CA SER A 104 8.18 -0.88 7.47
C SER A 104 6.74 -0.39 7.65
N LEU A 105 6.38 0.11 8.83
CA LEU A 105 5.07 0.77 9.02
C LEU A 105 4.97 2.03 8.15
N VAL A 106 6.03 2.83 8.11
CA VAL A 106 6.10 4.08 7.34
C VAL A 106 7.29 4.04 6.40
N GLY A 107 7.09 4.39 5.14
CA GLY A 107 8.11 4.44 4.10
C GLY A 107 7.50 4.57 2.71
N PRO A 108 8.29 4.74 1.66
CA PRO A 108 7.81 4.77 0.28
C PRO A 108 6.91 3.58 -0.04
N ARG A 109 5.78 3.80 -0.72
CA ARG A 109 4.88 2.69 -1.10
C ARG A 109 5.58 1.74 -2.06
N PRO A 110 5.48 0.41 -1.87
CA PRO A 110 6.08 -0.54 -2.78
C PRO A 110 5.34 -0.55 -4.13
N GLU A 111 6.06 -0.25 -5.20
CA GLU A 111 5.51 -0.23 -6.55
C GLU A 111 5.72 -1.57 -7.29
N VAL A 112 4.95 -1.79 -8.34
CA VAL A 112 5.17 -2.91 -9.27
C VAL A 112 6.42 -2.65 -10.12
N LYS A 113 7.05 -3.72 -10.60
CA LYS A 113 8.30 -3.67 -11.37
C LYS A 113 8.21 -2.73 -12.59
N GLU A 114 7.06 -2.66 -13.20
CA GLU A 114 6.82 -1.84 -14.40
C GLU A 114 6.96 -0.35 -14.08
N PHE A 115 6.39 0.13 -12.99
CA PHE A 115 6.50 1.54 -12.62
C PHE A 115 7.89 1.90 -12.09
N ILE A 116 8.58 0.95 -11.42
CA ILE A 116 9.97 1.16 -11.00
C ILE A 116 10.93 1.35 -12.19
N LYS A 117 10.61 0.79 -13.36
CA LYS A 117 11.40 1.01 -14.58
C LYS A 117 11.33 2.46 -15.10
N GLU A 118 10.22 3.14 -14.83
CA GLU A 118 9.98 4.54 -15.22
C GLU A 118 10.67 5.55 -14.28
N TYR A 119 11.29 5.07 -13.18
CA TYR A 119 12.00 5.97 -12.27
C TYR A 119 13.35 6.39 -12.85
N PRO A 120 13.72 7.68 -12.80
CA PRO A 120 15.10 8.11 -13.00
C PRO A 120 16.04 7.32 -12.08
N LEU A 121 17.21 6.94 -12.58
CA LEU A 121 18.12 6.02 -11.88
C LEU A 121 18.45 6.49 -10.46
N GLU A 122 18.83 7.76 -10.30
CA GLU A 122 19.19 8.35 -9.00
C GLU A 122 18.03 8.33 -8.00
N ILE A 123 16.80 8.60 -8.47
CA ILE A 123 15.59 8.58 -7.65
C ILE A 123 15.26 7.15 -7.25
N LYS A 124 15.36 6.21 -8.19
CA LYS A 124 15.13 4.79 -7.98
C LYS A 124 16.05 4.24 -6.89
N ASP A 125 17.36 4.46 -7.02
CA ASP A 125 18.35 3.93 -6.08
C ASP A 125 18.08 4.47 -4.67
N LYS A 126 17.76 5.75 -4.57
CA LYS A 126 17.44 6.39 -3.29
C LYS A 126 16.13 5.87 -2.68
N ILE A 127 15.08 5.68 -3.47
CA ILE A 127 13.81 5.16 -2.96
C ILE A 127 13.97 3.69 -2.53
N LEU A 128 14.71 2.90 -3.28
CA LEU A 128 14.96 1.49 -2.96
C LEU A 128 16.02 1.27 -1.87
N SER A 129 16.69 2.32 -1.37
CA SER A 129 17.64 2.22 -0.25
C SER A 129 16.97 2.03 1.12
N VAL A 130 15.65 2.20 1.20
CA VAL A 130 14.87 2.01 2.42
C VAL A 130 13.77 0.97 2.24
N ARG A 131 13.30 0.37 3.36
CA ARG A 131 12.15 -0.54 3.31
C ARG A 131 10.89 0.22 2.89
N PRO A 132 10.09 -0.35 1.97
CA PRO A 132 8.79 0.23 1.65
C PRO A 132 7.85 0.23 2.85
N GLY A 133 6.94 1.20 2.90
CA GLY A 133 5.98 1.37 3.99
C GLY A 133 4.58 0.86 3.67
N ILE A 134 3.80 0.58 4.74
CA ILE A 134 2.33 0.38 4.64
C ILE A 134 1.69 1.72 4.32
N THR A 135 2.16 2.80 4.97
CA THR A 135 1.70 4.16 4.75
C THR A 135 2.85 5.11 4.46
N ASP A 136 2.54 6.23 3.82
CA ASP A 136 3.46 7.28 3.44
C ASP A 136 2.71 8.62 3.23
N MET A 137 3.44 9.73 3.14
CA MET A 137 2.85 11.05 2.95
C MET A 137 2.17 11.20 1.57
N ALA A 138 2.72 10.58 0.52
CA ALA A 138 2.12 10.63 -0.82
C ALA A 138 0.73 9.97 -0.84
N SER A 139 0.57 8.82 -0.18
CA SER A 139 -0.73 8.12 -0.06
C SER A 139 -1.79 8.94 0.69
N ILE A 140 -1.37 9.79 1.63
CA ILE A 140 -2.28 10.71 2.36
C ILE A 140 -2.73 11.87 1.46
N ILE A 141 -1.79 12.46 0.72
CA ILE A 141 -2.06 13.61 -0.15
C ILE A 141 -2.83 13.17 -1.39
N MET A 142 -2.45 12.06 -1.99
CA MET A 142 -3.03 11.50 -3.21
C MET A 142 -4.16 10.50 -2.92
N VAL A 143 -4.92 10.69 -1.83
CA VAL A 143 -6.00 9.77 -1.44
C VAL A 143 -7.07 9.59 -2.52
N ASN A 144 -7.27 10.59 -3.37
CA ASN A 144 -8.21 10.59 -4.51
C ASN A 144 -7.50 10.29 -5.84
N GLU A 145 -6.38 9.58 -5.82
CA GLU A 145 -5.61 9.22 -7.02
C GLU A 145 -6.47 8.63 -8.13
N ASN A 146 -7.38 7.70 -7.79
CA ASN A 146 -8.26 7.05 -8.75
C ASN A 146 -9.21 8.05 -9.44
N GLU A 147 -9.76 9.02 -8.70
CA GLU A 147 -10.65 10.06 -9.25
C GLU A 147 -9.86 11.03 -10.15
N VAL A 148 -8.60 11.27 -9.84
CA VAL A 148 -7.71 12.07 -10.69
C VAL A 148 -7.45 11.34 -11.99
N LEU A 149 -7.07 10.05 -11.93
CA LEU A 149 -6.76 9.25 -13.10
C LEU A 149 -7.96 9.03 -14.02
N GLU A 150 -9.17 8.92 -13.48
CA GLU A 150 -10.42 8.73 -14.24
C GLU A 150 -10.69 9.89 -15.23
N LYS A 151 -10.15 11.09 -14.95
CA LYS A 151 -10.32 12.27 -15.81
C LYS A 151 -9.47 12.26 -17.08
N TYR A 152 -8.50 11.35 -17.19
CA TYR A 152 -7.59 11.28 -18.32
C TYR A 152 -7.96 10.16 -19.29
N LYS A 153 -7.81 10.45 -20.60
CA LYS A 153 -8.05 9.45 -21.67
C LYS A 153 -7.11 8.24 -21.58
N ASP A 154 -5.87 8.48 -21.13
CA ASP A 154 -4.88 7.45 -20.86
C ASP A 154 -4.44 7.53 -19.40
N PRO A 155 -5.12 6.79 -18.49
CA PRO A 155 -4.80 6.80 -17.07
C PRO A 155 -3.42 6.24 -16.73
N MET A 156 -2.90 5.31 -17.57
CA MET A 156 -1.58 4.75 -17.36
C MET A 156 -0.50 5.80 -17.62
N LYS A 157 -0.63 6.53 -18.71
CA LYS A 157 0.26 7.64 -19.02
C LYS A 157 0.15 8.75 -17.99
N ALA A 158 -1.06 9.12 -17.57
CA ALA A 158 -1.29 10.10 -16.50
C ALA A 158 -0.67 9.68 -15.17
N TYR A 159 -0.71 8.38 -14.84
CA TYR A 159 -0.03 7.87 -13.65
C TYR A 159 1.48 8.10 -13.74
N ILE A 160 2.11 7.76 -14.86
CA ILE A 160 3.57 7.89 -15.05
C ILE A 160 3.99 9.35 -15.09
N ASP A 161 3.27 10.20 -15.85
CA ASP A 161 3.69 11.57 -16.13
C ASP A 161 3.34 12.56 -15.00
N ILE A 162 2.29 12.27 -14.20
CA ILE A 162 1.76 13.22 -13.20
C ILE A 162 1.85 12.64 -11.78
N VAL A 163 1.26 11.45 -11.55
CA VAL A 163 1.13 10.91 -10.20
C VAL A 163 2.47 10.43 -9.66
N LEU A 164 3.22 9.72 -10.47
CA LEU A 164 4.48 9.12 -10.08
C LEU A 164 5.54 10.16 -9.65
N PRO A 165 5.77 11.29 -10.38
CA PRO A 165 6.67 12.33 -9.94
C PRO A 165 6.28 12.98 -8.61
N ILE A 166 4.96 13.19 -8.38
CA ILE A 166 4.46 13.73 -7.11
C ILE A 166 4.80 12.77 -5.96
N LYS A 167 4.54 11.47 -6.15
CA LYS A 167 4.88 10.43 -5.16
C LYS A 167 6.38 10.39 -4.90
N GLN A 168 7.20 10.39 -5.94
CA GLN A 168 8.66 10.37 -5.83
C GLN A 168 9.19 11.53 -4.99
N LYS A 169 8.67 12.75 -5.20
CA LYS A 169 9.02 13.91 -4.39
C LYS A 169 8.78 13.66 -2.89
N HIS A 170 7.60 13.19 -2.52
CA HIS A 170 7.27 12.91 -1.12
C HIS A 170 8.06 11.74 -0.54
N TYR A 171 8.40 10.74 -1.35
CA TYR A 171 9.27 9.65 -0.92
C TYR A 171 10.69 10.15 -0.61
N LEU A 172 11.25 10.99 -1.48
CA LEU A 172 12.57 11.60 -1.26
C LEU A 172 12.58 12.53 -0.04
N ASP A 173 11.54 13.34 0.14
CA ASP A 173 11.38 14.21 1.31
C ASP A 173 11.36 13.36 2.60
N TYR A 174 10.62 12.25 2.60
CA TYR A 174 10.59 11.33 3.72
C TYR A 174 11.98 10.71 3.99
N ILE A 175 12.64 10.19 2.95
CA ILE A 175 13.95 9.52 3.09
C ILE A 175 15.00 10.48 3.65
N ASN A 176 14.98 11.74 3.24
CA ASN A 176 15.94 12.75 3.70
C ASN A 176 15.71 13.17 5.17
N ASN A 177 14.47 13.12 5.65
CA ASN A 177 14.07 13.69 6.93
C ASN A 177 13.50 12.64 7.92
N HIS A 178 13.53 11.34 7.58
CA HIS A 178 12.86 10.31 8.36
C HIS A 178 13.38 10.22 9.80
N ASN A 179 12.46 10.22 10.70
CA ASN A 179 12.68 10.00 12.13
C ASN A 179 11.38 9.47 12.76
N ILE A 180 11.45 9.00 14.00
CA ILE A 180 10.28 8.42 14.70
C ILE A 180 9.11 9.40 14.83
N TRP A 181 9.37 10.68 15.06
CA TRP A 181 8.32 11.69 15.18
C TRP A 181 7.58 11.90 13.86
N LEU A 182 8.32 11.88 12.75
CA LEU A 182 7.73 11.95 11.41
C LEU A 182 6.90 10.68 11.14
N ASP A 183 7.38 9.51 11.52
CA ASP A 183 6.62 8.26 11.39
C ASP A 183 5.30 8.32 12.17
N LEU A 184 5.34 8.73 13.44
CA LEU A 184 4.14 8.90 14.27
C LEU A 184 3.16 9.91 13.66
N LYS A 185 3.68 11.04 13.14
CA LYS A 185 2.88 12.05 12.45
C LYS A 185 2.18 11.47 11.21
N ILE A 186 2.89 10.71 10.38
CA ILE A 186 2.33 10.10 9.16
C ILE A 186 1.27 9.06 9.54
N ILE A 187 1.53 8.21 10.54
CA ILE A 187 0.55 7.23 11.04
C ILE A 187 -0.72 7.96 11.52
N PHE A 188 -0.57 8.98 12.35
CA PHE A 188 -1.71 9.77 12.85
C PHE A 188 -2.51 10.42 11.71
N LEU A 189 -1.84 11.05 10.75
CA LEU A 189 -2.47 11.65 9.58
C LEU A 189 -3.19 10.61 8.71
N THR A 190 -2.64 9.40 8.60
CA THR A 190 -3.28 8.30 7.89
C THR A 190 -4.61 7.92 8.54
N PHE A 191 -4.62 7.70 9.85
CA PHE A 191 -5.86 7.44 10.58
C PHE A 191 -6.87 8.58 10.43
N LYS A 192 -6.44 9.82 10.68
CA LYS A 192 -7.31 10.99 10.48
C LYS A 192 -7.92 10.99 9.08
N LYS A 193 -7.12 10.77 8.04
CA LYS A 193 -7.60 10.79 6.65
C LYS A 193 -8.58 9.67 6.33
N ILE A 194 -8.41 8.49 6.90
CA ILE A 194 -9.34 7.37 6.73
C ILE A 194 -10.74 7.69 7.32
N PHE A 195 -10.79 8.33 8.48
CA PHE A 195 -12.05 8.64 9.17
C PHE A 195 -12.72 9.94 8.70
N THR A 196 -12.00 10.81 8.00
CA THR A 196 -12.55 12.08 7.45
C THR A 196 -12.85 12.02 5.95
N ARG A 197 -12.84 10.82 5.35
CA ARG A 197 -13.09 10.59 3.92
C ARG A 197 -14.56 10.36 3.61
#